data_89534ba2d2fdcbfbe60e2719ec9aea0a
#
_entry.id   89534ba2d2fdcbfbe60e2719ec9aea0a
#
_cell.length_a   1.000
_cell.length_b   1.000
_cell.length_c   1.000
_cell.angle_alpha   90.00
_cell.angle_beta   90.00
_cell.angle_gamma   90.00
#
_symmetry.space_group_name_H-M   'P 1'
#
loop_
_entity.id
_entity.type
_entity.pdbx_description
1 polymer ?
#
loop_
_entity_poly.entity_id
_entity_poly.type
_entity_poly.pdbx_seq_one_letter_code
_entity_poly.pdbx_strand_id
1 'polypeptide(L)'
;MWSFNKRISLKDSGIFQGFTDWLCHLLPDVDDGVQTIDESLQLLSFYEQLGIKEVWLTPHVMEDMPNTTKELKERFMELKATYRGSIMLYLATENMLDNLFEERLAKNDVLPLGKDGKHLLVETSYFNPPMGLNNILLRIKTKGYIPVLAHPERYVYMDENDYRQLKGLNVRLQLNLFSLVGAYGIGIRKKA
;
A
#
# COMPACT_ATOMS: atom_id res chain seq x y z
N MET A 1 -12.86 -0.99 42.00
CA MET A 1 -11.78 -0.06 41.59
C MET A 1 -11.99 0.24 40.09
N TRP A 2 -12.54 1.38 39.76
CA TRP A 2 -12.79 1.75 38.35
C TRP A 2 -11.47 2.23 37.77
N SER A 3 -10.87 1.41 36.88
CA SER A 3 -9.72 1.83 36.10
C SER A 3 -10.20 2.73 34.97
N PHE A 4 -10.01 4.03 35.11
CA PHE A 4 -10.19 4.97 34.01
C PHE A 4 -9.02 4.73 33.04
N ASN A 5 -9.26 3.99 31.96
CA ASN A 5 -8.33 3.93 30.84
C ASN A 5 -8.20 5.34 30.27
N LYS A 6 -7.13 6.04 30.63
CA LYS A 6 -6.82 7.36 30.10
C LYS A 6 -6.62 7.21 28.58
N ARG A 7 -7.52 7.79 27.80
CA ARG A 7 -7.36 7.82 26.33
C ARG A 7 -6.14 8.68 26.02
N ILE A 8 -5.13 8.09 25.41
CA ILE A 8 -3.93 8.78 24.92
C ILE A 8 -4.20 9.14 23.47
N SER A 9 -3.86 10.35 23.04
CA SER A 9 -3.96 10.73 21.62
C SER A 9 -2.97 9.89 20.78
N LEU A 10 -3.25 9.72 19.51
CA LEU A 10 -2.38 9.00 18.59
C LEU A 10 -0.96 9.61 18.58
N LYS A 11 -0.88 10.94 18.60
CA LYS A 11 0.38 11.69 18.67
C LYS A 11 1.17 11.42 19.95
N ASP A 12 0.49 11.43 21.10
CA ASP A 12 1.14 11.24 22.41
C ASP A 12 1.48 9.78 22.68
N SER A 13 0.90 8.84 21.94
CA SER A 13 1.17 7.41 22.09
C SER A 13 2.57 7.00 21.66
N GLY A 14 3.19 7.76 20.75
CA GLY A 14 4.49 7.45 20.16
C GLY A 14 4.53 6.17 19.31
N ILE A 15 3.37 5.55 19.03
CA ILE A 15 3.29 4.25 18.32
C ILE A 15 3.89 4.31 16.91
N PHE A 16 3.87 5.49 16.28
CA PHE A 16 4.42 5.69 14.94
C PHE A 16 5.83 6.30 14.93
N GLN A 17 6.46 6.42 16.09
CA GLN A 17 7.82 6.97 16.14
C GLN A 17 8.81 6.11 15.38
N GLY A 18 9.42 6.68 14.32
CA GLY A 18 10.35 5.98 13.45
C GLY A 18 9.69 5.04 12.42
N PHE A 19 8.36 5.06 12.31
CA PHE A 19 7.59 4.19 11.42
C PHE A 19 7.84 4.51 9.95
N THR A 20 7.72 3.47 9.10
CA THR A 20 7.65 3.59 7.64
C THR A 20 6.24 3.23 7.19
N ASP A 21 5.57 4.16 6.49
CA ASP A 21 4.30 3.84 5.81
C ASP A 21 4.60 3.23 4.44
N TRP A 22 4.18 1.97 4.26
CA TRP A 22 4.47 1.19 3.06
C TRP A 22 3.36 1.22 2.01
N LEU A 23 2.20 1.81 2.35
CA LEU A 23 1.07 1.92 1.44
C LEU A 23 0.24 3.14 1.80
N CYS A 24 0.24 4.14 0.92
CA CYS A 24 -0.62 5.31 1.04
C CYS A 24 -0.88 5.97 -0.32
N HIS A 25 -2.01 6.69 -0.41
CA HIS A 25 -2.47 7.39 -1.61
C HIS A 25 -2.30 8.91 -1.43
N LEU A 26 -1.06 9.32 -1.13
CA LEU A 26 -0.69 10.72 -0.93
C LEU A 26 -0.02 11.36 -2.15
N LEU A 27 0.05 10.66 -3.29
CA LEU A 27 0.45 11.27 -4.56
C LEU A 27 -0.76 11.98 -5.15
N PRO A 28 -0.74 13.32 -5.36
CA PRO A 28 -1.95 14.05 -5.69
C PRO A 28 -2.41 13.84 -7.14
N ASP A 29 -3.74 13.84 -7.35
CA ASP A 29 -4.37 13.86 -8.67
C ASP A 29 -3.99 12.69 -9.60
N VAL A 30 -3.84 11.48 -9.02
CA VAL A 30 -3.49 10.27 -9.79
C VAL A 30 -4.43 9.08 -9.54
N ASP A 31 -5.13 9.07 -8.40
CA ASP A 31 -6.06 8.00 -8.02
C ASP A 31 -7.18 8.54 -7.11
N ASP A 32 -7.86 7.66 -6.37
CA ASP A 32 -8.92 8.01 -5.44
C ASP A 32 -8.44 8.56 -4.09
N GLY A 33 -7.13 8.76 -3.94
CA GLY A 33 -6.51 9.39 -2.77
C GLY A 33 -6.64 10.91 -2.76
N VAL A 34 -5.59 11.62 -2.33
CA VAL A 34 -5.57 13.08 -2.27
C VAL A 34 -5.61 13.68 -3.67
N GLN A 35 -6.30 14.83 -3.80
CA GLN A 35 -6.51 15.46 -5.10
C GLN A 35 -5.59 16.67 -5.33
N THR A 36 -5.00 17.21 -4.28
CA THR A 36 -4.17 18.42 -4.39
C THR A 36 -2.82 18.25 -3.67
N ILE A 37 -1.82 19.00 -4.14
CA ILE A 37 -0.52 19.06 -3.47
C ILE A 37 -0.65 19.58 -2.03
N ASP A 38 -1.55 20.54 -1.80
CA ASP A 38 -1.76 21.09 -0.46
C ASP A 38 -2.32 20.04 0.53
N GLU A 39 -3.23 19.18 0.09
CA GLU A 39 -3.71 18.04 0.89
C GLU A 39 -2.57 17.08 1.21
N SER A 40 -1.74 16.74 0.21
CA SER A 40 -0.55 15.90 0.43
C SER A 40 0.37 16.50 1.49
N LEU A 41 0.67 17.80 1.38
CA LEU A 41 1.56 18.49 2.32
C LEU A 41 0.97 18.55 3.74
N GLN A 42 -0.35 18.75 3.87
CA GLN A 42 -1.02 18.74 5.16
C GLN A 42 -0.92 17.36 5.84
N LEU A 43 -1.19 16.28 5.08
CA LEU A 43 -1.09 14.92 5.60
C LEU A 43 0.36 14.53 5.93
N LEU A 44 1.32 14.90 5.10
CA LEU A 44 2.74 14.69 5.40
C LEU A 44 3.18 15.45 6.66
N SER A 45 2.71 16.69 6.85
CA SER A 45 2.95 17.44 8.08
C SER A 45 2.34 16.76 9.32
N PHE A 46 1.16 16.17 9.18
CA PHE A 46 0.56 15.37 10.24
C PHE A 46 1.38 14.10 10.52
N TYR A 47 1.86 13.41 9.50
CA TYR A 47 2.74 12.24 9.63
C TYR A 47 4.05 12.58 10.37
N GLU A 48 4.64 13.74 10.11
CA GLU A 48 5.80 14.24 10.87
C GLU A 48 5.50 14.37 12.36
N GLN A 49 4.31 14.91 12.69
CA GLN A 49 3.89 15.06 14.09
C GLN A 49 3.67 13.71 14.78
N LEU A 50 3.36 12.65 14.04
CA LEU A 50 3.28 11.27 14.53
C LEU A 50 4.65 10.62 14.69
N GLY A 51 5.70 11.19 14.09
CA GLY A 51 7.05 10.66 14.12
C GLY A 51 7.39 9.68 13.00
N ILE A 52 6.55 9.59 11.95
CA ILE A 52 6.80 8.80 10.75
C ILE A 52 8.05 9.34 10.04
N LYS A 53 8.90 8.45 9.53
CA LYS A 53 10.19 8.82 8.93
C LYS A 53 10.29 8.54 7.43
N GLU A 54 9.59 7.55 6.96
CA GLU A 54 9.60 7.16 5.55
C GLU A 54 8.17 6.92 5.07
N VAL A 55 7.88 7.32 3.86
CA VAL A 55 6.57 7.12 3.22
C VAL A 55 6.76 6.64 1.79
N TRP A 56 6.15 5.52 1.48
CA TRP A 56 6.03 4.99 0.14
C TRP A 56 4.67 5.39 -0.44
N LEU A 57 4.70 6.34 -1.37
CA LEU A 57 3.52 6.74 -2.14
C LEU A 57 3.23 5.61 -3.14
N THR A 58 2.06 5.01 -3.02
CA THR A 58 1.68 3.81 -3.78
C THR A 58 0.36 3.99 -4.50
N PRO A 59 0.28 4.94 -5.46
CA PRO A 59 -0.95 5.14 -6.20
C PRO A 59 -1.40 3.88 -6.92
N HIS A 60 -2.72 3.76 -7.10
CA HIS A 60 -3.32 2.68 -7.86
C HIS A 60 -2.88 2.69 -9.32
N VAL A 61 -2.65 1.49 -9.85
CA VAL A 61 -2.51 1.23 -11.28
C VAL A 61 -3.41 0.05 -11.64
N MET A 62 -4.46 0.34 -12.39
CA MET A 62 -5.49 -0.62 -12.81
C MET A 62 -6.14 -0.17 -14.13
N GLU A 63 -6.92 -1.03 -14.77
CA GLU A 63 -7.59 -0.71 -16.05
C GLU A 63 -8.43 0.58 -15.98
N ASP A 64 -9.12 0.82 -14.85
CA ASP A 64 -9.93 2.03 -14.63
C ASP A 64 -9.10 3.26 -14.25
N MET A 65 -7.86 3.08 -13.81
CA MET A 65 -6.87 4.12 -13.49
C MET A 65 -5.52 3.75 -14.12
N PRO A 66 -5.37 3.88 -15.45
CA PRO A 66 -4.23 3.35 -16.21
C PRO A 66 -2.99 4.26 -16.14
N ASN A 67 -2.65 4.72 -14.93
CA ASN A 67 -1.49 5.55 -14.66
C ASN A 67 -0.21 4.96 -15.27
N THR A 68 0.57 5.73 -16.01
CA THR A 68 1.86 5.30 -16.52
C THR A 68 2.98 5.55 -15.49
N THR A 69 4.02 4.72 -15.51
CA THR A 69 5.18 4.94 -14.62
C THR A 69 5.86 6.28 -14.88
N LYS A 70 5.78 6.82 -16.10
CA LYS A 70 6.31 8.12 -16.46
C LYS A 70 5.53 9.24 -15.77
N GLU A 71 4.20 9.27 -15.92
CA GLU A 71 3.33 10.28 -15.32
C GLU A 71 3.43 10.27 -13.79
N LEU A 72 3.43 9.08 -13.18
CA LEU A 72 3.60 8.95 -11.75
C LEU A 72 4.94 9.49 -11.25
N LYS A 73 6.03 9.26 -11.98
CA LYS A 73 7.35 9.82 -11.66
C LYS A 73 7.36 11.34 -11.78
N GLU A 74 6.75 11.91 -12.81
CA GLU A 74 6.64 13.34 -13.02
C GLU A 74 5.87 13.98 -11.85
N ARG A 75 4.70 13.44 -11.51
CA ARG A 75 3.90 13.93 -10.37
C ARG A 75 4.63 13.78 -9.03
N PHE A 76 5.35 12.67 -8.84
CA PHE A 76 6.18 12.49 -7.64
C PHE A 76 7.28 13.52 -7.52
N MET A 77 7.94 13.88 -8.62
CA MET A 77 8.98 14.91 -8.60
C MET A 77 8.43 16.31 -8.29
N GLU A 78 7.21 16.63 -8.76
CA GLU A 78 6.51 17.88 -8.42
C GLU A 78 6.22 17.96 -6.91
N LEU A 79 5.63 16.90 -6.33
CA LEU A 79 5.38 16.84 -4.89
C LEU A 79 6.68 16.95 -4.11
N LYS A 80 7.71 16.19 -4.50
CA LYS A 80 9.02 16.19 -3.84
C LYS A 80 9.72 17.56 -3.93
N ALA A 81 9.56 18.27 -5.05
CA ALA A 81 10.09 19.60 -5.22
C ALA A 81 9.40 20.65 -4.32
N THR A 82 8.15 20.42 -3.94
CA THR A 82 7.35 21.31 -3.10
C THR A 82 7.50 20.98 -1.61
N TYR A 83 7.62 19.71 -1.27
CA TYR A 83 7.76 19.25 0.11
C TYR A 83 9.09 19.68 0.73
N ARG A 84 9.04 20.29 1.93
CA ARG A 84 10.20 20.81 2.69
C ARG A 84 10.38 20.15 4.05
N GLY A 85 9.61 19.12 4.33
CA GLY A 85 9.66 18.43 5.61
C GLY A 85 10.78 17.39 5.71
N SER A 86 10.74 16.61 6.79
CA SER A 86 11.80 15.67 7.17
C SER A 86 11.55 14.22 6.76
N ILE A 87 10.35 13.89 6.24
CA ILE A 87 10.00 12.52 5.82
C ILE A 87 10.71 12.18 4.51
N MET A 88 11.32 11.02 4.45
CA MET A 88 11.86 10.49 3.20
C MET A 88 10.73 9.92 2.34
N LEU A 89 10.53 10.51 1.16
CA LEU A 89 9.49 10.12 0.22
C LEU A 89 10.05 9.17 -0.84
N TYR A 90 9.33 8.08 -1.08
CA TYR A 90 9.59 7.09 -2.11
C TYR A 90 8.34 6.88 -2.96
N LEU A 91 8.53 6.39 -4.18
CA LEU A 91 7.44 6.06 -5.10
C LEU A 91 7.46 4.56 -5.43
N ALA A 92 6.30 3.94 -5.32
CA ALA A 92 6.00 2.62 -5.86
C ALA A 92 4.57 2.65 -6.44
N THR A 93 3.99 1.51 -6.77
CA THR A 93 2.59 1.41 -7.21
C THR A 93 1.88 0.29 -6.49
N GLU A 94 0.60 0.47 -6.15
CA GLU A 94 -0.33 -0.58 -5.83
C GLU A 94 -1.01 -1.04 -7.13
N ASN A 95 -0.68 -2.25 -7.56
CA ASN A 95 -1.09 -2.74 -8.87
C ASN A 95 -2.27 -3.71 -8.72
N MET A 96 -3.40 -3.42 -9.36
CA MET A 96 -4.49 -4.38 -9.51
C MET A 96 -4.03 -5.55 -10.38
N LEU A 97 -4.31 -6.78 -9.95
CA LEU A 97 -4.02 -7.98 -10.74
C LEU A 97 -5.05 -8.17 -11.86
N ASP A 98 -5.01 -7.31 -12.86
CA ASP A 98 -5.85 -7.26 -14.07
C ASP A 98 -5.03 -7.49 -15.34
N ASN A 99 -5.63 -7.30 -16.54
CA ASN A 99 -4.93 -7.49 -17.79
C ASN A 99 -3.86 -6.41 -18.01
N LEU A 100 -4.12 -5.16 -17.59
CA LEU A 100 -3.15 -4.06 -17.67
C LEU A 100 -1.88 -4.40 -16.88
N PHE A 101 -2.03 -4.96 -15.68
CA PHE A 101 -0.89 -5.39 -14.87
C PHE A 101 -0.05 -6.46 -15.59
N GLU A 102 -0.69 -7.45 -16.19
CA GLU A 102 0.03 -8.51 -16.90
C GLU A 102 0.84 -7.98 -18.08
N GLU A 103 0.28 -7.04 -18.85
CA GLU A 103 0.98 -6.37 -19.95
C GLU A 103 2.18 -5.56 -19.44
N ARG A 104 2.02 -4.82 -18.35
CA ARG A 104 3.07 -3.99 -17.76
C ARG A 104 4.17 -4.83 -17.15
N LEU A 105 3.81 -5.90 -16.44
CA LEU A 105 4.78 -6.86 -15.90
C LEU A 105 5.61 -7.49 -17.02
N ALA A 106 4.99 -7.85 -18.15
CA ALA A 106 5.70 -8.39 -19.30
C ALA A 106 6.73 -7.41 -19.86
N LYS A 107 6.39 -6.11 -19.90
CA LYS A 107 7.24 -5.01 -20.40
C LYS A 107 8.24 -4.48 -19.35
N ASN A 108 8.23 -5.01 -18.11
CA ASN A 108 8.95 -4.48 -16.94
C ASN A 108 8.60 -3.01 -16.61
N ASP A 109 7.38 -2.58 -16.93
CA ASP A 109 6.86 -1.24 -16.65
C ASP A 109 6.12 -1.25 -15.32
N VAL A 110 6.85 -1.43 -14.21
CA VAL A 110 6.35 -1.49 -12.83
C VAL A 110 7.24 -0.67 -11.90
N LEU A 111 6.69 -0.20 -10.79
CA LEU A 111 7.41 0.54 -9.74
C LEU A 111 7.40 -0.29 -8.44
N PRO A 112 8.46 -1.03 -8.15
CA PRO A 112 8.51 -1.87 -6.97
C PRO A 112 8.73 -1.09 -5.67
N LEU A 113 8.28 -1.66 -4.56
CA LEU A 113 8.57 -1.24 -3.19
C LEU A 113 9.97 -1.68 -2.75
N GLY A 114 10.47 -0.96 -1.74
CA GLY A 114 11.71 -1.28 -1.05
C GLY A 114 12.94 -0.67 -1.74
N LYS A 115 13.92 -0.29 -0.95
CA LYS A 115 15.17 0.32 -1.45
C LYS A 115 15.98 -0.63 -2.33
N ASP A 116 15.72 -1.93 -2.23
CA ASP A 116 16.31 -2.97 -3.09
C ASP A 116 15.54 -3.17 -4.42
N GLY A 117 14.37 -2.53 -4.57
CA GLY A 117 13.53 -2.61 -5.77
C GLY A 117 12.98 -4.01 -6.07
N LYS A 118 12.82 -4.86 -5.05
CA LYS A 118 12.45 -6.27 -5.25
C LYS A 118 11.02 -6.63 -4.89
N HIS A 119 10.30 -5.78 -4.18
CA HIS A 119 8.96 -6.07 -3.70
C HIS A 119 7.93 -5.45 -4.63
N LEU A 120 6.99 -6.23 -5.15
CA LEU A 120 5.94 -5.72 -6.02
C LEU A 120 4.60 -5.77 -5.28
N LEU A 121 4.08 -4.59 -4.95
CA LEU A 121 2.80 -4.45 -4.26
C LEU A 121 1.67 -4.67 -5.25
N VAL A 122 0.78 -5.59 -4.91
CA VAL A 122 -0.34 -5.99 -5.75
C VAL A 122 -1.61 -6.13 -4.92
N GLU A 123 -2.74 -5.87 -5.55
CA GLU A 123 -4.06 -6.06 -4.96
C GLU A 123 -4.99 -6.83 -5.90
N THR A 124 -6.13 -7.27 -5.36
CA THR A 124 -7.20 -7.91 -6.12
C THR A 124 -8.55 -7.28 -5.80
N SER A 125 -9.59 -7.65 -6.55
CA SER A 125 -10.96 -7.31 -6.14
C SER A 125 -11.24 -7.82 -4.73
N TYR A 126 -11.99 -7.04 -3.95
CA TYR A 126 -12.40 -7.42 -2.59
C TYR A 126 -13.33 -8.64 -2.56
N PHE A 127 -14.04 -8.89 -3.64
CA PHE A 127 -15.13 -9.86 -3.69
C PHE A 127 -14.74 -11.18 -4.34
N ASN A 128 -13.86 -11.16 -5.35
CA ASN A 128 -13.50 -12.33 -6.11
C ASN A 128 -12.01 -12.33 -6.44
N PRO A 129 -11.33 -13.48 -6.33
CA PRO A 129 -9.95 -13.61 -6.78
C PRO A 129 -9.88 -13.48 -8.30
N PRO A 130 -8.79 -12.98 -8.87
CA PRO A 130 -8.53 -13.08 -10.29
C PRO A 130 -8.36 -14.54 -10.68
N MET A 131 -8.73 -14.88 -11.91
CA MET A 131 -8.52 -16.25 -12.41
C MET A 131 -7.02 -16.58 -12.39
N GLY A 132 -6.69 -17.70 -11.71
CA GLY A 132 -5.31 -18.16 -11.65
C GLY A 132 -4.39 -17.28 -10.79
N LEU A 133 -4.88 -16.71 -9.69
CA LEU A 133 -4.10 -15.88 -8.76
C LEU A 133 -2.69 -16.43 -8.48
N ASN A 134 -2.59 -17.73 -8.16
CA ASN A 134 -1.30 -18.36 -7.89
C ASN A 134 -0.35 -18.32 -9.10
N ASN A 135 -0.89 -18.43 -10.33
CA ASN A 135 -0.08 -18.35 -11.55
C ASN A 135 0.41 -16.91 -11.79
N ILE A 136 -0.41 -15.90 -11.49
CA ILE A 136 0.01 -14.50 -11.58
C ILE A 136 1.13 -14.23 -10.57
N LEU A 137 0.96 -14.66 -9.32
CA LEU A 137 1.98 -14.51 -8.28
C LEU A 137 3.29 -15.24 -8.65
N LEU A 138 3.19 -16.41 -9.27
CA LEU A 138 4.38 -17.12 -9.77
C LEU A 138 5.06 -16.36 -10.91
N ARG A 139 4.31 -15.75 -11.83
CA ARG A 139 4.89 -14.89 -12.90
C ARG A 139 5.65 -13.68 -12.33
N ILE A 140 5.12 -13.04 -11.29
CA ILE A 140 5.82 -11.97 -10.57
C ILE A 140 7.19 -12.49 -10.07
N LYS A 141 7.20 -13.68 -9.47
CA LYS A 141 8.44 -14.30 -8.96
C LYS A 141 9.42 -14.66 -10.05
N THR A 142 8.95 -15.18 -11.19
CA THR A 142 9.83 -15.50 -12.33
C THR A 142 10.48 -14.26 -12.97
N LYS A 143 9.86 -13.08 -12.78
CA LYS A 143 10.45 -11.78 -13.14
C LYS A 143 11.46 -11.26 -12.11
N GLY A 144 11.70 -11.99 -11.02
CA GLY A 144 12.67 -11.63 -9.98
C GLY A 144 12.10 -10.78 -8.84
N TYR A 145 10.79 -10.56 -8.81
CA TYR A 145 10.14 -9.81 -7.74
C TYR A 145 9.59 -10.73 -6.64
N ILE A 146 9.45 -10.18 -5.45
CA ILE A 146 8.74 -10.77 -4.32
C ILE A 146 7.34 -10.13 -4.29
N PRO A 147 6.25 -10.87 -4.52
CA PRO A 147 4.92 -10.29 -4.45
C PRO A 147 4.57 -9.92 -3.01
N VAL A 148 3.98 -8.74 -2.84
CA VAL A 148 3.40 -8.24 -1.60
C VAL A 148 1.92 -8.05 -1.84
N LEU A 149 1.07 -8.87 -1.24
CA LEU A 149 -0.38 -8.75 -1.37
C LEU A 149 -0.88 -7.71 -0.36
N ALA A 150 -1.49 -6.66 -0.88
CA ALA A 150 -2.04 -5.57 -0.09
C ALA A 150 -3.28 -6.03 0.67
N HIS A 151 -3.41 -5.61 1.93
CA HIS A 151 -4.59 -5.73 2.79
C HIS A 151 -5.44 -7.01 2.59
N PRO A 152 -4.85 -8.22 2.61
CA PRO A 152 -5.57 -9.46 2.29
C PRO A 152 -6.72 -9.75 3.27
N GLU A 153 -6.70 -9.18 4.46
CA GLU A 153 -7.79 -9.27 5.43
C GLU A 153 -9.10 -8.65 4.93
N ARG A 154 -9.03 -7.73 3.94
CA ARG A 154 -10.20 -7.08 3.35
C ARG A 154 -10.88 -7.94 2.28
N TYR A 155 -10.22 -8.98 1.75
CA TYR A 155 -10.80 -9.85 0.73
C TYR A 155 -11.80 -10.82 1.35
N VAL A 156 -13.06 -10.77 0.90
CA VAL A 156 -14.15 -11.58 1.50
C VAL A 156 -13.94 -13.07 1.27
N TYR A 157 -13.27 -13.44 0.20
CA TYR A 157 -13.04 -14.82 -0.23
C TYR A 157 -11.81 -15.48 0.41
N MET A 158 -10.94 -14.71 1.08
CA MET A 158 -9.74 -15.26 1.73
C MET A 158 -9.99 -15.64 3.18
N ASP A 159 -9.41 -16.75 3.58
CA ASP A 159 -9.38 -17.23 4.95
C ASP A 159 -7.94 -17.54 5.42
N GLU A 160 -7.83 -18.13 6.61
CA GLU A 160 -6.53 -18.46 7.21
C GLU A 160 -5.73 -19.49 6.38
N ASN A 161 -6.41 -20.40 5.66
CA ASN A 161 -5.74 -21.40 4.82
C ASN A 161 -5.11 -20.72 3.60
N ASP A 162 -5.82 -19.74 3.01
CA ASP A 162 -5.28 -18.95 1.89
C ASP A 162 -4.03 -18.19 2.31
N TYR A 163 -4.03 -17.56 3.50
CA TYR A 163 -2.85 -16.85 4.01
C TYR A 163 -1.66 -17.79 4.23
N ARG A 164 -1.91 -19.02 4.74
CA ARG A 164 -0.86 -20.04 4.90
C ARG A 164 -0.30 -20.48 3.55
N GLN A 165 -1.14 -20.68 2.55
CA GLN A 165 -0.71 -21.04 1.19
C GLN A 165 0.14 -19.93 0.57
N LEU A 166 -0.31 -18.68 0.62
CA LEU A 166 0.41 -17.52 0.12
C LEU A 166 1.78 -17.38 0.79
N LYS A 167 1.83 -17.55 2.11
CA LYS A 167 3.09 -17.58 2.87
C LYS A 167 4.02 -18.70 2.40
N GLY A 168 3.47 -19.91 2.15
CA GLY A 168 4.22 -21.05 1.57
C GLY A 168 4.79 -20.75 0.18
N LEU A 169 4.11 -19.91 -0.59
CA LEU A 169 4.57 -19.41 -1.88
C LEU A 169 5.55 -18.21 -1.76
N ASN A 170 6.01 -17.87 -0.55
CA ASN A 170 6.84 -16.68 -0.29
C ASN A 170 6.21 -15.36 -0.78
N VAL A 171 4.90 -15.24 -0.67
CA VAL A 171 4.16 -13.99 -0.84
C VAL A 171 4.18 -13.25 0.50
N ARG A 172 4.49 -11.96 0.49
CA ARG A 172 4.35 -11.10 1.66
C ARG A 172 2.92 -10.61 1.76
N LEU A 173 2.43 -10.44 2.98
CA LEU A 173 1.10 -9.90 3.26
C LEU A 173 1.28 -8.54 3.93
N GLN A 174 0.70 -7.48 3.35
CA GLN A 174 0.70 -6.16 3.93
C GLN A 174 -0.65 -5.92 4.59
N LEU A 175 -0.66 -5.69 5.89
CA LEU A 175 -1.85 -5.44 6.68
C LEU A 175 -2.20 -3.96 6.67
N ASN A 176 -3.49 -3.64 6.51
CA ASN A 176 -3.98 -2.27 6.70
C ASN A 176 -4.25 -2.00 8.19
N LEU A 177 -3.63 -0.96 8.74
CA LEU A 177 -3.74 -0.63 10.16
C LEU A 177 -5.17 -0.26 10.59
N PHE A 178 -5.99 0.31 9.70
CA PHE A 178 -7.39 0.61 9.97
C PHE A 178 -8.23 -0.66 10.16
N SER A 179 -7.80 -1.79 9.60
CA SER A 179 -8.44 -3.09 9.84
C SER A 179 -8.34 -3.50 11.30
N LEU A 180 -7.19 -3.27 11.96
CA LEU A 180 -6.97 -3.61 13.37
C LEU A 180 -7.90 -2.85 14.32
N VAL A 181 -8.24 -1.60 14.00
CA VAL A 181 -9.15 -0.79 14.82
C VAL A 181 -10.62 -0.98 14.43
N GLY A 182 -10.90 -1.83 13.43
CA GLY A 182 -12.26 -2.18 13.03
C GLY A 182 -12.96 -1.16 12.13
N ALA A 183 -12.21 -0.27 11.47
CA ALA A 183 -12.78 0.73 10.57
C ALA A 183 -13.57 0.10 9.40
N TYR A 184 -13.20 -1.10 8.99
CA TYR A 184 -13.87 -1.86 7.92
C TYR A 184 -14.82 -2.96 8.45
N GLY A 185 -15.14 -2.93 9.75
CA GLY A 185 -16.07 -3.85 10.38
C GLY A 185 -15.41 -5.00 11.14
N ILE A 186 -16.23 -5.66 11.98
CA ILE A 186 -15.75 -6.70 12.92
C ILE A 186 -15.19 -7.94 12.19
N GLY A 187 -15.78 -8.31 11.04
CA GLY A 187 -15.32 -9.45 10.24
C GLY A 187 -13.88 -9.27 9.76
N ILE A 188 -13.56 -8.10 9.19
CA ILE A 188 -12.22 -7.75 8.72
C ILE A 188 -11.24 -7.63 9.88
N ARG A 189 -11.65 -6.98 10.99
CA ARG A 189 -10.81 -6.91 12.20
C ARG A 189 -10.40 -8.27 12.75
N LYS A 190 -11.27 -9.29 12.64
CA LYS A 190 -10.94 -10.64 13.10
C LYS A 190 -9.93 -11.37 12.21
N LYS A 191 -9.84 -10.97 10.94
CA LYS A 191 -8.85 -11.51 10.00
C LYS A 191 -7.50 -10.80 10.13
N ALA A 192 -7.51 -9.51 10.52
CA ALA A 192 -6.33 -8.68 10.80
C ALA A 192 -5.62 -9.08 12.10
#